data_12ab180386e6d7a60a7391fded275166
#
_entry.id   12ab180386e6d7a60a7391fded275166
#
_cell.length_a   1.000
_cell.length_b   1.000
_cell.length_c   1.000
_cell.angle_alpha   90.00
_cell.angle_beta   90.00
_cell.angle_gamma   90.00
#
_symmetry.space_group_name_H-M   'P 1'
#
loop_
_entity.id
_entity.type
_entity.pdbx_description
1 polymer ?
#
loop_
_entity_poly.entity_id
_entity_poly.type
_entity_poly.pdbx_seq_one_letter_code
_entity_poly.pdbx_strand_id
1 'polypeptide(L)'
;MAPYVLEKSNIDFSIILRKNPYDLIEIYKKRKYQESKIKENAGSEILGVVANDSITSFGKEKSFEIDATNKTPEMILDKIYNIMNNQKGSDIVDWLRLIEEENEINKFFDY
;
A
#
# COMPACT_ATOMS: atom_id res chain seq x y z
N MET A 1 5.48 -1.38 4.28
CA MET A 1 5.28 -0.24 5.19
C MET A 1 4.09 -0.53 6.08
N ALA A 2 4.31 -0.56 7.37
CA ALA A 2 3.25 -0.86 8.33
C ALA A 2 2.73 0.43 8.96
N PRO A 3 1.43 0.52 9.31
CA PRO A 3 0.95 1.65 10.08
C PRO A 3 1.55 1.62 11.49
N TYR A 4 1.78 2.78 12.05
CA TYR A 4 2.20 2.88 13.45
C TYR A 4 1.04 2.47 14.32
N VAL A 5 1.27 1.47 15.18
CA VAL A 5 0.22 0.96 16.06
C VAL A 5 0.35 1.61 17.43
N LEU A 6 -0.55 2.54 17.72
CA LEU A 6 -0.80 3.05 19.06
C LEU A 6 -2.00 2.30 19.63
N GLU A 7 -2.47 2.70 20.80
CA GLU A 7 -3.72 2.14 21.31
C GLU A 7 -4.87 2.52 20.39
N LYS A 8 -5.72 1.56 20.04
CA LYS A 8 -6.82 1.75 19.10
C LYS A 8 -7.73 2.93 19.47
N SER A 9 -7.95 3.15 20.76
CA SER A 9 -8.80 4.24 21.24
C SER A 9 -8.23 5.63 20.96
N ASN A 10 -6.91 5.71 20.68
CA ASN A 10 -6.21 6.97 20.43
C ASN A 10 -5.98 7.26 18.96
N ILE A 11 -6.49 6.39 18.08
CA ILE A 11 -6.28 6.55 16.64
C ILE A 11 -7.58 7.00 15.99
N ASP A 12 -7.55 8.19 15.39
CA ASP A 12 -8.69 8.73 14.64
C ASP A 12 -8.80 8.10 13.26
N PHE A 13 -7.65 7.85 12.62
CA PHE A 13 -7.60 7.19 11.32
C PHE A 13 -6.19 6.65 11.04
N SER A 14 -6.14 5.67 10.14
CA SER A 14 -4.90 5.06 9.67
C SER A 14 -4.76 5.34 8.18
N ILE A 15 -3.58 5.75 7.76
CA ILE A 15 -3.29 6.03 6.35
C ILE A 15 -2.24 5.04 5.87
N ILE A 16 -2.56 4.31 4.81
CA ILE A 16 -1.67 3.33 4.21
C ILE A 16 -1.19 3.86 2.87
N LEU A 17 0.12 4.01 2.73
CA LEU A 17 0.70 4.37 1.44
C LEU A 17 0.86 3.12 0.59
N ARG A 18 0.21 3.12 -0.57
CA ARG A 18 0.29 2.03 -1.53
C ARG A 18 1.23 2.42 -2.68
N LYS A 19 1.90 1.45 -3.26
CA LYS A 19 2.80 1.73 -4.37
C LYS A 19 2.73 0.61 -5.39
N ASN A 20 2.84 0.98 -6.68
CA ASN A 20 2.82 0.03 -7.78
C ASN A 20 3.89 -1.06 -7.56
N PRO A 21 3.53 -2.35 -7.63
CA PRO A 21 4.47 -3.43 -7.36
C PRO A 21 5.67 -3.46 -8.33
N TYR A 22 5.52 -3.02 -9.57
CA TYR A 22 6.63 -2.93 -10.50
C TYR A 22 7.68 -1.91 -10.03
N ASP A 23 7.22 -0.78 -9.49
CA ASP A 23 8.13 0.23 -8.93
C ASP A 23 8.83 -0.27 -7.67
N LEU A 24 8.13 -1.04 -6.84
CA LEU A 24 8.74 -1.67 -5.65
C LEU A 24 9.85 -2.62 -6.04
N ILE A 25 9.65 -3.44 -7.08
CA ILE A 25 10.68 -4.35 -7.57
C ILE A 25 11.95 -3.57 -7.94
N GLU A 26 11.81 -2.48 -8.67
CA GLU A 26 12.95 -1.66 -9.06
C GLU A 26 13.68 -1.05 -7.86
N ILE A 27 12.94 -0.57 -6.87
CA ILE A 27 13.51 -0.03 -5.64
C ILE A 27 14.29 -1.10 -4.88
N TYR A 28 13.73 -2.28 -4.73
CA TYR A 28 14.37 -3.38 -4.01
C TYR A 28 15.61 -3.91 -4.75
N LYS A 29 15.57 -3.97 -6.07
CA LYS A 29 16.74 -4.30 -6.87
C LYS A 29 17.89 -3.31 -6.67
N LYS A 30 17.59 -2.03 -6.64
CA LYS A 30 18.58 -0.99 -6.37
C LYS A 30 19.18 -1.12 -4.97
N ARG A 31 18.42 -1.61 -4.02
CA ARG A 31 18.87 -1.86 -2.64
C ARG A 31 19.54 -3.22 -2.50
N LYS A 32 19.69 -3.97 -3.58
CA LYS A 32 20.34 -5.29 -3.62
C LYS A 32 19.68 -6.32 -2.71
N TYR A 33 18.37 -6.29 -2.58
CA TYR A 33 17.62 -7.31 -1.85
C TYR A 33 17.65 -8.62 -2.63
N GLN A 34 17.61 -9.73 -1.92
CA GLN A 34 17.51 -11.05 -2.53
C GLN A 34 16.21 -11.20 -3.29
N GLU A 35 16.23 -11.96 -4.38
CA GLU A 35 15.08 -12.15 -5.25
C GLU A 35 13.85 -12.69 -4.50
N SER A 36 14.05 -13.64 -3.59
CA SER A 36 12.95 -14.17 -2.78
C SER A 36 12.29 -13.10 -1.91
N LYS A 37 13.08 -12.18 -1.35
CA LYS A 37 12.58 -11.06 -0.57
C LYS A 37 11.81 -10.06 -1.42
N ILE A 38 12.30 -9.80 -2.63
CA ILE A 38 11.63 -8.90 -3.58
C ILE A 38 10.24 -9.45 -3.94
N LYS A 39 10.15 -10.74 -4.27
CA LYS A 39 8.87 -11.39 -4.58
C LYS A 39 7.92 -11.37 -3.39
N GLU A 40 8.41 -11.69 -2.21
CA GLU A 40 7.60 -11.70 -0.98
C GLU A 40 7.01 -10.32 -0.70
N ASN A 41 7.84 -9.29 -0.75
CA ASN A 41 7.40 -7.92 -0.46
C ASN A 41 6.45 -7.37 -1.53
N ALA A 42 6.76 -7.61 -2.80
CA ALA A 42 5.87 -7.20 -3.90
C ALA A 42 4.55 -7.95 -3.84
N GLY A 43 4.58 -9.25 -3.54
CA GLY A 43 3.37 -10.06 -3.38
C GLY A 43 2.49 -9.56 -2.24
N SER A 44 3.08 -9.19 -1.11
CA SER A 44 2.36 -8.62 0.02
C SER A 44 1.66 -7.31 -0.36
N GLU A 45 2.31 -6.45 -1.13
CA GLU A 45 1.70 -5.21 -1.61
C GLU A 45 0.54 -5.49 -2.57
N ILE A 46 0.71 -6.44 -3.49
CA ILE A 46 -0.34 -6.83 -4.43
C ILE A 46 -1.58 -7.31 -3.68
N LEU A 47 -1.40 -8.13 -2.66
CA LEU A 47 -2.51 -8.67 -1.87
C LEU A 47 -3.06 -7.68 -0.84
N GLY A 48 -2.41 -6.53 -0.65
CA GLY A 48 -2.88 -5.51 0.27
C GLY A 48 -2.81 -5.93 1.73
N VAL A 49 -1.75 -6.63 2.12
CA VAL A 49 -1.62 -7.18 3.49
C VAL A 49 -1.69 -6.08 4.54
N VAL A 50 -0.93 -5.00 4.37
CA VAL A 50 -0.92 -3.89 5.34
C VAL A 50 -2.27 -3.19 5.39
N ALA A 51 -2.91 -2.99 4.24
CA ALA A 51 -4.23 -2.38 4.17
C ALA A 51 -5.28 -3.24 4.89
N ASN A 52 -5.25 -4.56 4.66
CA ASN A 52 -6.15 -5.48 5.35
C ASN A 52 -5.90 -5.52 6.85
N ASP A 53 -4.65 -5.48 7.28
CA ASP A 53 -4.30 -5.41 8.70
C ASP A 53 -4.84 -4.13 9.34
N SER A 54 -4.74 -3.01 8.65
CA SER A 54 -5.28 -1.73 9.11
C SER A 54 -6.79 -1.80 9.27
N ILE A 55 -7.49 -2.32 8.29
CA ILE A 55 -8.94 -2.47 8.32
C ILE A 55 -9.37 -3.38 9.48
N THR A 56 -8.65 -4.48 9.68
CA THR A 56 -8.92 -5.41 10.78
C THR A 56 -8.69 -4.75 12.15
N SER A 57 -7.62 -3.96 12.28
CA SER A 57 -7.23 -3.34 13.55
C SER A 57 -8.04 -2.09 13.88
N PHE A 58 -8.33 -1.24 12.90
CA PHE A 58 -8.91 0.09 13.12
C PHE A 58 -10.28 0.29 12.48
N GLY A 59 -10.71 -0.64 11.65
CA GLY A 59 -11.97 -0.57 10.92
C GLY A 59 -11.83 0.11 9.56
N LYS A 60 -12.74 -0.26 8.65
CA LYS A 60 -12.74 0.27 7.29
C LYS A 60 -12.97 1.78 7.26
N GLU A 61 -13.80 2.28 8.17
CA GLU A 61 -14.13 3.71 8.23
C GLU A 61 -12.95 4.58 8.62
N LYS A 62 -11.99 4.00 9.33
CA LYS A 62 -10.78 4.70 9.80
C LYS A 62 -9.54 4.41 8.98
N SER A 63 -9.65 3.57 7.96
CA SER A 63 -8.51 3.13 7.14
C SER A 63 -8.61 3.74 5.76
N PHE A 64 -7.58 4.50 5.38
CA PHE A 64 -7.52 5.21 4.10
C PHE A 64 -6.26 4.80 3.35
N GLU A 65 -6.39 4.53 2.06
CA GLU A 65 -5.28 4.19 1.20
C GLU A 65 -4.91 5.37 0.31
N ILE A 66 -3.63 5.58 0.11
CA ILE A 66 -3.13 6.57 -0.84
C ILE A 66 -2.20 5.84 -1.81
N ASP A 67 -2.50 5.93 -3.10
CA ASP A 67 -1.58 5.47 -4.13
C ASP A 67 -0.47 6.49 -4.28
N ALA A 68 0.71 6.18 -3.74
CA ALA A 68 1.86 7.05 -3.73
C ALA A 68 2.72 6.92 -5.00
N THR A 69 2.30 6.11 -5.97
CA THR A 69 3.05 5.89 -7.20
C THR A 69 3.19 7.20 -7.97
N ASN A 70 4.43 7.55 -8.32
CA ASN A 70 4.77 8.77 -9.07
C ASN A 70 4.28 10.07 -8.42
N LYS A 71 4.11 10.07 -7.11
CA LYS A 71 3.73 11.28 -6.37
C LYS A 71 4.89 11.83 -5.58
N THR A 72 5.00 13.15 -5.54
CA THR A 72 5.97 13.83 -4.69
C THR A 72 5.51 13.80 -3.24
N PRO A 73 6.43 13.98 -2.26
CA PRO A 73 6.02 14.10 -0.85
C PRO A 73 4.97 15.18 -0.61
N GLU A 74 5.02 16.28 -1.35
CA GLU A 74 4.05 17.38 -1.24
C GLU A 74 2.66 16.94 -1.68
N MET A 75 2.57 16.20 -2.78
CA MET A 75 1.29 15.66 -3.26
C MET A 75 0.70 14.68 -2.27
N ILE A 76 1.53 13.86 -1.64
CA ILE A 76 1.10 12.90 -0.61
C ILE A 76 0.59 13.65 0.61
N LEU A 77 1.30 14.69 1.06
CA LEU A 77 0.86 15.51 2.19
C LEU A 77 -0.49 16.18 1.92
N ASP A 78 -0.70 16.70 0.73
CA ASP A 78 -1.98 17.32 0.35
C ASP A 78 -3.12 16.31 0.46
N LYS A 79 -2.89 15.08 0.01
CA LYS A 79 -3.89 14.01 0.15
C LYS A 79 -4.16 13.65 1.60
N ILE A 80 -3.12 13.60 2.43
CA ILE A 80 -3.25 13.33 3.86
C ILE A 80 -4.10 14.42 4.52
N TYR A 81 -3.81 15.69 4.26
CA TYR A 81 -4.61 16.79 4.80
C TYR A 81 -6.07 16.71 4.37
N ASN A 82 -6.32 16.35 3.12
CA ASN A 82 -7.66 16.18 2.60
C ASN A 82 -8.43 15.08 3.35
N ILE A 83 -7.76 13.95 3.59
CA ILE A 83 -8.34 12.84 4.35
C ILE A 83 -8.63 13.29 5.80
N MET A 84 -7.68 13.98 6.43
CA MET A 84 -7.82 14.46 7.80
C MET A 84 -9.02 15.41 7.96
N ASN A 85 -9.22 16.29 6.99
CA ASN A 85 -10.26 17.31 7.07
C ASN A 85 -11.64 16.79 6.69
N ASN A 86 -11.72 15.87 5.73
CA ASN A 86 -12.99 15.44 5.15
C ASN A 86 -13.37 14.00 5.51
N GLN A 87 -12.44 13.23 6.09
CA GLN A 87 -12.59 11.80 6.40
C GLN A 87 -13.03 10.97 5.19
N LYS A 88 -12.57 11.36 4.02
CA LYS A 88 -12.82 10.68 2.75
C LYS A 88 -11.69 11.00 1.78
N GLY A 89 -11.65 10.33 0.65
CA GLY A 89 -10.61 10.53 -0.35
C GLY A 89 -9.62 9.38 -0.44
N SER A 90 -9.98 8.22 0.13
CA SER A 90 -9.19 7.00 -0.04
C SER A 90 -9.12 6.63 -1.51
N ASP A 91 -7.94 6.31 -2.00
CA ASP A 91 -7.76 5.79 -3.35
C ASP A 91 -8.21 4.33 -3.39
N ILE A 92 -8.67 3.89 -4.55
CA ILE A 92 -8.98 2.49 -4.79
C ILE A 92 -7.74 1.86 -5.43
N VAL A 93 -7.14 0.90 -4.72
CA VAL A 93 -5.91 0.24 -5.18
C VAL A 93 -6.18 -1.24 -5.39
N ASP A 94 -6.03 -1.70 -6.63
CA ASP A 94 -6.22 -3.09 -7.02
C ASP A 94 -5.07 -3.55 -7.92
N TRP A 95 -3.93 -3.86 -7.29
CA TRP A 95 -2.74 -4.31 -8.01
C TRP A 95 -2.92 -5.70 -8.61
N LEU A 96 -3.74 -6.55 -7.98
CA LEU A 96 -3.99 -7.89 -8.50
C LEU A 96 -4.65 -7.81 -9.89
N ARG A 97 -5.61 -6.92 -10.05
CA ARG A 97 -6.25 -6.68 -11.34
C ARG A 97 -5.24 -6.18 -12.38
N LEU A 98 -4.36 -5.28 -11.97
CA LEU A 98 -3.33 -4.74 -12.86
C LEU A 98 -2.42 -5.86 -13.39
N ILE A 99 -1.90 -6.72 -12.53
CA ILE A 99 -1.00 -7.79 -12.96
C ILE A 99 -1.73 -8.89 -13.73
N GLU A 100 -3.02 -9.10 -13.47
CA GLU A 100 -3.84 -10.01 -14.28
C GLU A 100 -3.99 -9.49 -15.70
N GLU A 101 -4.28 -8.21 -15.85
CA GLU A 101 -4.40 -7.56 -17.17
C GLU A 101 -3.08 -7.60 -17.94
N GLU A 102 -1.95 -7.58 -17.25
CA GLU A 102 -0.62 -7.68 -17.85
C GLU A 102 -0.18 -9.13 -18.07
N ASN A 103 -0.98 -10.12 -17.67
CA ASN A 103 -0.65 -11.55 -17.74
C ASN A 103 0.64 -11.91 -17.00
N GLU A 104 0.89 -11.27 -15.85
CA GLU A 104 2.15 -11.43 -15.13
C GLU A 104 2.00 -12.00 -13.72
N ILE A 105 0.90 -12.71 -13.44
CA ILE A 105 0.67 -13.31 -12.12
C ILE A 105 1.84 -14.22 -11.71
N ASN A 106 2.35 -15.03 -12.64
CA ASN A 106 3.43 -15.96 -12.37
C ASN A 106 4.76 -15.27 -12.05
N LYS A 107 4.91 -14.01 -12.41
CA LYS A 107 6.12 -13.23 -12.10
C LYS A 107 6.23 -12.92 -10.62
N PHE A 108 5.09 -12.74 -9.95
CA PHE A 108 5.03 -12.37 -8.54
C PHE A 108 4.73 -13.53 -7.62
N PHE A 109 4.03 -14.53 -8.12
CA PHE A 109 3.60 -15.68 -7.32
C PHE A 109 4.06 -16.98 -8.00
N ASP A 110 4.69 -17.85 -7.24
CA ASP A 110 5.11 -19.16 -7.71
C ASP A 110 3.97 -20.15 -7.45
N TYR A 111 3.48 -20.74 -8.50
CA TYR A 111 2.46 -21.78 -8.45
C TYR A 111 3.04 -23.11 -8.91
#